data_46c151feb61582d7ad54d59989588812
#
_entry.id   46c151feb61582d7ad54d59989588812
#
_cell.length_a   1.000
_cell.length_b   1.000
_cell.length_c   1.000
_cell.angle_alpha   90.00
_cell.angle_beta   90.00
_cell.angle_gamma   90.00
#
_symmetry.space_group_name_H-M   'P 1'
#
loop_
_entity.id
_entity.type
_entity.pdbx_description
1 polymer ?
#
loop_
_entity_poly.entity_id
_entity_poly.type
_entity_poly.pdbx_seq_one_letter_code
_entity_poly.pdbx_strand_id
1 'polypeptide(L)'
;MTPERYLTLSTALARRQPDLTVLADNVHKPHNVAALMRSCDAVGVFEIHAVGGAATSRRAVGISGGTAPWVKVRRHAALAEAASQLKSAGFQIVAAHFSDTAVDYRRPDYTRPTALLLGAELYGVSDEAAALADLHAVLPMRGLVASLNVSVAAALFLYEAARQREAAGMYTKCRLPPALYADTLFEWCYPEIAALCRARSVAYPPLTSE
;
A
#
# COMPACT_ATOMS: atom_id res chain seq x y z
N MET A 1 16.98 0.11 22.50
CA MET A 1 15.52 0.22 22.24
C MET A 1 14.77 -0.16 23.50
N THR A 2 13.59 0.48 23.82
CA THR A 2 12.78 0.03 24.97
C THR A 2 11.94 -1.19 24.61
N PRO A 3 11.67 -2.11 25.57
CA PRO A 3 10.80 -3.28 25.34
C PRO A 3 9.42 -2.90 24.79
N GLU A 4 8.83 -1.83 25.26
CA GLU A 4 7.52 -1.32 24.81
C GLU A 4 7.54 -0.91 23.32
N ARG A 5 8.60 -0.21 22.91
CA ARG A 5 8.78 0.18 21.50
C ARG A 5 8.98 -1.04 20.61
N TYR A 6 9.76 -2.01 21.07
CA TYR A 6 9.94 -3.28 20.36
C TYR A 6 8.60 -4.01 20.17
N LEU A 7 7.82 -4.14 21.25
CA LEU A 7 6.50 -4.78 21.20
C LEU A 7 5.55 -4.06 20.24
N THR A 8 5.55 -2.73 20.26
CA THR A 8 4.74 -1.91 19.35
C THR A 8 5.12 -2.17 17.88
N LEU A 9 6.41 -2.14 17.55
CA LEU A 9 6.89 -2.33 16.18
C LEU A 9 6.67 -3.76 15.69
N SER A 10 6.99 -4.76 16.52
CA SER A 10 6.81 -6.18 16.18
C SER A 10 5.34 -6.54 15.99
N THR A 11 4.44 -6.01 16.84
CA THR A 11 3.00 -6.21 16.71
C THR A 11 2.45 -5.57 15.43
N ALA A 12 2.85 -4.34 15.13
CA ALA A 12 2.44 -3.64 13.91
C ALA A 12 2.93 -4.38 12.65
N LEU A 13 4.18 -4.86 12.67
CA LEU A 13 4.77 -5.60 11.55
C LEU A 13 4.09 -6.97 11.35
N ALA A 14 3.75 -7.68 12.43
CA ALA A 14 3.06 -8.97 12.35
C ALA A 14 1.67 -8.88 11.69
N ARG A 15 1.04 -7.70 11.71
CA ARG A 15 -0.26 -7.44 11.08
C ARG A 15 -0.16 -6.98 9.63
N ARG A 16 1.05 -6.83 9.07
CA ARG A 16 1.20 -6.41 7.67
C ARG A 16 0.61 -7.43 6.72
N GLN A 17 -0.02 -6.89 5.67
CA GLN A 17 -0.70 -7.63 4.61
C GLN A 17 0.15 -7.52 3.32
N PRO A 18 1.04 -8.50 3.04
CA PRO A 18 1.94 -8.42 1.88
C PRO A 18 1.21 -8.55 0.54
N ASP A 19 -0.02 -9.05 0.58
CA ASP A 19 -0.88 -9.29 -0.56
C ASP A 19 -2.06 -8.29 -0.66
N LEU A 20 -1.97 -7.15 0.04
CA LEU A 20 -2.81 -5.97 -0.18
C LEU A 20 -1.90 -4.79 -0.50
N THR A 21 -2.08 -4.19 -1.67
CA THR A 21 -1.26 -3.07 -2.11
C THR A 21 -2.08 -2.00 -2.84
N VAL A 22 -1.44 -0.87 -3.07
CA VAL A 22 -1.95 0.21 -3.94
C VAL A 22 -1.03 0.34 -5.14
N LEU A 23 -1.60 0.46 -6.32
CA LEU A 23 -0.92 0.89 -7.55
C LEU A 23 -1.33 2.34 -7.82
N ALA A 24 -0.47 3.28 -7.45
CA ALA A 24 -0.70 4.71 -7.61
C ALA A 24 -0.15 5.17 -8.96
N ASP A 25 -1.05 5.47 -9.90
CA ASP A 25 -0.71 5.99 -11.22
C ASP A 25 -0.85 7.51 -11.24
N ASN A 26 0.27 8.20 -11.38
CA ASN A 26 0.34 9.66 -11.52
C ASN A 26 -0.40 10.46 -10.42
N VAL A 27 -0.33 10.01 -9.16
CA VAL A 27 -0.82 10.81 -8.02
C VAL A 27 0.14 11.96 -7.78
N HIS A 28 -0.31 13.20 -8.08
CA HIS A 28 0.59 14.35 -8.19
C HIS A 28 0.74 15.17 -6.90
N LYS A 29 -0.31 15.26 -6.07
CA LYS A 29 -0.29 16.15 -4.91
C LYS A 29 0.39 15.50 -3.71
N PRO A 30 1.49 16.09 -3.17
CA PRO A 30 2.22 15.50 -2.05
C PRO A 30 1.37 15.22 -0.82
N HIS A 31 0.37 16.08 -0.52
CA HIS A 31 -0.53 15.86 0.61
C HIS A 31 -1.48 14.67 0.40
N ASN A 32 -1.90 14.37 -0.85
CA ASN A 32 -2.68 13.18 -1.15
C ASN A 32 -1.83 11.93 -0.99
N VAL A 33 -0.57 11.97 -1.44
CA VAL A 33 0.38 10.86 -1.22
C VAL A 33 0.60 10.62 0.28
N ALA A 34 0.79 11.69 1.06
CA ALA A 34 0.95 11.58 2.51
C ALA A 34 -0.28 10.96 3.19
N ALA A 35 -1.49 11.39 2.81
CA ALA A 35 -2.74 10.83 3.32
C ALA A 35 -2.95 9.38 2.90
N LEU A 36 -2.62 9.04 1.63
CA LEU A 36 -2.65 7.67 1.12
C LEU A 36 -1.72 6.75 1.93
N MET A 37 -0.47 7.17 2.16
CA MET A 37 0.51 6.41 2.95
C MET A 37 0.00 6.15 4.38
N ARG A 38 -0.64 7.13 5.01
CA ARG A 38 -1.26 6.95 6.34
C ARG A 38 -2.40 5.96 6.32
N SER A 39 -3.26 6.00 5.30
CA SER A 39 -4.35 5.02 5.14
C SER A 39 -3.79 3.61 4.90
N CYS A 40 -2.74 3.48 4.09
CA CYS A 40 -2.04 2.22 3.85
C CYS A 40 -1.45 1.66 5.15
N ASP A 41 -0.77 2.50 5.94
CA ASP A 41 -0.22 2.09 7.23
C ASP A 41 -1.30 1.63 8.20
N ALA A 42 -2.39 2.39 8.30
CA ALA A 42 -3.50 2.12 9.22
C ALA A 42 -4.17 0.76 8.98
N VAL A 43 -4.24 0.29 7.74
CA VAL A 43 -4.82 -1.01 7.38
C VAL A 43 -3.78 -2.12 7.21
N GLY A 44 -2.51 -1.84 7.47
CA GLY A 44 -1.43 -2.83 7.42
C GLY A 44 -0.89 -3.13 6.02
N VAL A 45 -1.06 -2.29 5.02
CA VAL A 45 -0.37 -2.42 3.73
C VAL A 45 1.14 -2.40 3.96
N PHE A 46 1.86 -3.37 3.38
CA PHE A 46 3.30 -3.49 3.54
C PHE A 46 4.10 -2.66 2.54
N GLU A 47 3.68 -2.66 1.29
CA GLU A 47 4.33 -1.96 0.18
C GLU A 47 3.27 -1.37 -0.75
N ILE A 48 3.54 -0.21 -1.33
CA ILE A 48 2.76 0.35 -2.45
C ILE A 48 3.62 0.41 -3.71
N HIS A 49 2.97 0.37 -4.86
CA HIS A 49 3.58 0.54 -6.18
C HIS A 49 3.23 1.93 -6.71
N ALA A 50 4.20 2.65 -7.25
CA ALA A 50 4.00 4.00 -7.75
C ALA A 50 4.60 4.18 -9.15
N VAL A 51 3.81 4.80 -10.02
CA VAL A 51 4.21 5.18 -11.39
C VAL A 51 4.00 6.67 -11.54
N GLY A 52 5.04 7.40 -11.91
CA GLY A 52 4.97 8.85 -12.06
C GLY A 52 4.53 9.62 -10.81
N GLY A 53 4.21 10.88 -10.97
CA GLY A 53 3.63 11.74 -9.94
C GLY A 53 4.49 11.93 -8.68
N ALA A 54 3.87 12.47 -7.63
CA ALA A 54 4.54 12.73 -6.36
C ALA A 54 4.84 11.45 -5.55
N ALA A 55 4.09 10.37 -5.78
CA ALA A 55 4.30 9.10 -5.08
C ALA A 55 5.67 8.47 -5.40
N THR A 56 6.28 8.83 -6.54
CA THR A 56 7.65 8.44 -6.88
C THR A 56 8.72 9.35 -6.24
N SER A 57 8.36 10.49 -5.66
CA SER A 57 9.28 11.44 -5.04
C SER A 57 9.62 11.03 -3.59
N ARG A 58 10.92 10.92 -3.29
CA ARG A 58 11.38 10.69 -1.92
C ARG A 58 10.94 11.80 -0.96
N ARG A 59 10.90 13.06 -1.45
CA ARG A 59 10.49 14.22 -0.66
C ARG A 59 9.01 14.18 -0.30
N ALA A 60 8.13 13.82 -1.24
CA ALA A 60 6.70 13.72 -0.99
C ALA A 60 6.35 12.57 -0.02
N VAL A 61 7.02 11.44 -0.14
CA VAL A 61 6.90 10.30 0.79
C VAL A 61 7.41 10.70 2.19
N GLY A 62 8.49 11.48 2.28
CA GLY A 62 9.04 11.98 3.55
C GLY A 62 8.11 12.93 4.32
N ILE A 63 7.16 13.59 3.64
CA ILE A 63 6.17 14.52 4.26
C ILE A 63 5.01 13.75 4.93
N SER A 64 4.94 12.44 4.82
CA SER A 64 3.80 11.61 5.25
C SER A 64 3.56 11.55 6.77
N GLY A 65 4.08 12.50 7.55
CA GLY A 65 3.79 12.62 8.98
C GLY A 65 4.25 11.42 9.81
N GLY A 66 5.43 10.85 9.48
CA GLY A 66 6.05 9.75 10.23
C GLY A 66 5.69 8.35 9.72
N THR A 67 4.87 8.21 8.66
CA THR A 67 4.51 6.89 8.11
C THR A 67 5.49 6.38 7.05
N ALA A 68 6.36 7.23 6.51
CA ALA A 68 7.33 6.88 5.47
C ALA A 68 8.24 5.68 5.81
N PRO A 69 8.64 5.44 7.07
CA PRO A 69 9.44 4.27 7.41
C PRO A 69 8.64 2.96 7.40
N TRP A 70 7.31 3.02 7.52
CA TRP A 70 6.47 1.86 7.81
C TRP A 70 5.81 1.23 6.59
N VAL A 71 5.69 1.97 5.47
CA VAL A 71 5.13 1.48 4.20
C VAL A 71 6.18 1.67 3.12
N LYS A 72 6.61 0.58 2.50
CA LYS A 72 7.60 0.62 1.42
C LYS A 72 6.97 1.21 0.15
N VAL A 73 7.79 1.87 -0.68
CA VAL A 73 7.35 2.39 -1.98
C VAL A 73 8.23 1.80 -3.07
N ARG A 74 7.64 0.95 -3.90
CA ARG A 74 8.26 0.42 -5.11
C ARG A 74 7.91 1.32 -6.28
N ARG A 75 8.93 1.83 -6.96
CA ARG A 75 8.77 2.73 -8.10
C ARG A 75 8.93 1.96 -9.38
N HIS A 76 8.08 2.25 -10.35
CA HIS A 76 8.12 1.66 -11.69
C HIS A 76 8.27 2.74 -12.74
N ALA A 77 8.90 2.38 -13.87
CA ALA A 77 9.06 3.27 -14.99
C ALA A 77 7.76 3.41 -15.81
N ALA A 78 6.97 2.34 -15.87
CA ALA A 78 5.73 2.28 -16.63
C ALA A 78 4.61 1.53 -15.87
N LEU A 79 3.36 1.95 -16.12
CA LEU A 79 2.18 1.33 -15.51
C LEU A 79 1.99 -0.12 -15.95
N ALA A 80 2.15 -0.40 -17.23
CA ALA A 80 2.03 -1.74 -17.79
C ALA A 80 3.04 -2.72 -17.16
N GLU A 81 4.27 -2.26 -16.87
CA GLU A 81 5.28 -3.05 -16.18
C GLU A 81 4.82 -3.39 -14.75
N ALA A 82 4.37 -2.38 -13.99
CA ALA A 82 3.88 -2.56 -12.63
C ALA A 82 2.69 -3.50 -12.57
N ALA A 83 1.71 -3.33 -13.47
CA ALA A 83 0.53 -4.17 -13.58
C ALA A 83 0.90 -5.62 -13.93
N SER A 84 1.82 -5.83 -14.89
CA SER A 84 2.31 -7.16 -15.29
C SER A 84 2.99 -7.88 -14.13
N GLN A 85 3.85 -7.19 -13.39
CA GLN A 85 4.52 -7.76 -12.21
C GLN A 85 3.50 -8.16 -11.12
N LEU A 86 2.51 -7.31 -10.83
CA LEU A 86 1.46 -7.61 -9.86
C LEU A 86 0.61 -8.81 -10.30
N LYS A 87 0.17 -8.86 -11.55
CA LYS A 87 -0.60 -10.00 -12.08
C LYS A 87 0.21 -11.30 -12.06
N SER A 88 1.47 -11.25 -12.41
CA SER A 88 2.38 -12.42 -12.35
C SER A 88 2.59 -12.92 -10.91
N ALA A 89 2.47 -12.03 -9.91
CA ALA A 89 2.49 -12.36 -8.49
C ALA A 89 1.11 -12.81 -7.95
N GLY A 90 0.10 -12.96 -8.81
CA GLY A 90 -1.24 -13.44 -8.46
C GLY A 90 -2.20 -12.39 -7.94
N PHE A 91 -1.85 -11.10 -8.04
CA PHE A 91 -2.75 -10.02 -7.64
C PHE A 91 -3.85 -9.81 -8.68
N GLN A 92 -5.08 -9.65 -8.22
CA GLN A 92 -6.12 -8.97 -8.98
C GLN A 92 -5.91 -7.45 -8.89
N ILE A 93 -6.16 -6.73 -9.99
CA ILE A 93 -6.12 -5.27 -10.03
C ILE A 93 -7.56 -4.75 -9.99
N VAL A 94 -7.91 -4.03 -8.93
CA VAL A 94 -9.21 -3.38 -8.75
C VAL A 94 -9.03 -1.89 -8.98
N ALA A 95 -9.56 -1.35 -10.08
CA ALA A 95 -9.48 0.08 -10.35
C ALA A 95 -10.62 0.85 -9.66
N ALA A 96 -10.27 1.90 -8.92
CA ALA A 96 -11.23 2.88 -8.43
C ALA A 96 -11.69 3.77 -9.61
N HIS A 97 -12.58 3.24 -10.46
CA HIS A 97 -12.94 3.80 -11.75
C HIS A 97 -14.41 3.59 -12.06
N PHE A 98 -15.07 4.63 -12.61
CA PHE A 98 -16.43 4.54 -13.10
C PHE A 98 -16.45 3.97 -14.54
N SER A 99 -17.25 2.94 -14.76
CA SER A 99 -17.52 2.36 -16.08
C SER A 99 -18.88 1.66 -16.05
N ASP A 100 -19.38 1.27 -17.22
CA ASP A 100 -20.66 0.54 -17.33
C ASP A 100 -20.63 -0.84 -16.64
N THR A 101 -19.43 -1.40 -16.43
CA THR A 101 -19.24 -2.69 -15.76
C THR A 101 -18.78 -2.54 -14.31
N ALA A 102 -18.67 -1.29 -13.80
CA ALA A 102 -18.20 -1.04 -12.46
C ALA A 102 -19.17 -1.56 -11.41
N VAL A 103 -18.63 -2.24 -10.41
CA VAL A 103 -19.38 -2.75 -9.26
C VAL A 103 -19.26 -1.82 -8.06
N ASP A 104 -20.13 -1.96 -7.08
CA ASP A 104 -19.96 -1.30 -5.78
C ASP A 104 -18.64 -1.73 -5.14
N TYR A 105 -17.90 -0.78 -4.54
CA TYR A 105 -16.56 -1.00 -3.96
C TYR A 105 -16.52 -2.10 -2.89
N ARG A 106 -17.65 -2.50 -2.33
CA ARG A 106 -17.77 -3.57 -1.35
C ARG A 106 -17.89 -4.97 -1.97
N ARG A 107 -18.09 -5.06 -3.29
CA ARG A 107 -18.31 -6.33 -3.99
C ARG A 107 -17.05 -7.13 -4.31
N PRO A 108 -15.89 -6.49 -4.65
CA PRO A 108 -14.67 -7.26 -4.86
C PRO A 108 -14.31 -8.08 -3.64
N ASP A 109 -13.78 -9.28 -3.87
CA ASP A 109 -13.22 -10.12 -2.80
C ASP A 109 -11.78 -9.66 -2.50
N TYR A 110 -11.64 -8.85 -1.45
CA TYR A 110 -10.35 -8.33 -1.00
C TYR A 110 -9.56 -9.32 -0.11
N THR A 111 -10.10 -10.51 0.17
CA THR A 111 -9.33 -11.56 0.84
C THR A 111 -8.31 -12.21 -0.11
N ARG A 112 -8.51 -12.05 -1.42
CA ARG A 112 -7.54 -12.41 -2.46
C ARG A 112 -6.40 -11.38 -2.50
N PRO A 113 -5.20 -11.75 -3.03
CA PRO A 113 -4.17 -10.77 -3.33
C PRO A 113 -4.74 -9.65 -4.22
N THR A 114 -4.67 -8.40 -3.73
CA THR A 114 -5.35 -7.26 -4.38
C THR A 114 -4.46 -6.05 -4.46
N ALA A 115 -4.38 -5.46 -5.66
CA ALA A 115 -3.81 -4.15 -5.93
C ALA A 115 -4.95 -3.17 -6.23
N LEU A 116 -5.13 -2.15 -5.40
CA LEU A 116 -6.05 -1.05 -5.65
C LEU A 116 -5.40 -0.05 -6.60
N LEU A 117 -5.89 0.06 -7.83
CA LEU A 117 -5.42 1.01 -8.81
C LEU A 117 -6.12 2.37 -8.62
N LEU A 118 -5.30 3.39 -8.41
CA LEU A 118 -5.72 4.79 -8.23
C LEU A 118 -5.07 5.65 -9.31
N GLY A 119 -5.84 6.51 -9.95
CA GLY A 119 -5.35 7.46 -10.96
C GLY A 119 -5.07 8.86 -10.41
N ALA A 120 -4.72 9.76 -11.33
CA ALA A 120 -4.44 11.17 -11.05
C ALA A 120 -5.68 11.92 -10.53
N GLU A 121 -5.45 12.94 -9.69
CA GLU A 121 -6.53 13.69 -9.02
C GLU A 121 -7.49 14.40 -9.96
N LEU A 122 -7.00 14.86 -11.10
CA LEU A 122 -7.81 15.65 -12.05
C LEU A 122 -8.48 14.77 -13.10
N TYR A 123 -7.80 13.72 -13.54
CA TYR A 123 -8.24 12.90 -14.67
C TYR A 123 -8.73 11.51 -14.25
N GLY A 124 -8.54 11.13 -12.98
CA GLY A 124 -8.87 9.79 -12.50
C GLY A 124 -7.94 8.72 -13.08
N VAL A 125 -8.49 7.52 -13.21
CA VAL A 125 -7.82 6.38 -13.86
C VAL A 125 -7.93 6.57 -15.37
N SER A 126 -6.80 6.53 -16.09
CA SER A 126 -6.76 6.64 -17.56
C SER A 126 -7.38 5.40 -18.24
N ASP A 127 -7.75 5.51 -19.52
CA ASP A 127 -8.28 4.38 -20.29
C ASP A 127 -7.26 3.24 -20.38
N GLU A 128 -5.97 3.57 -20.52
CA GLU A 128 -4.88 2.59 -20.49
C GLU A 128 -4.82 1.87 -19.14
N ALA A 129 -4.92 2.62 -18.05
CA ALA A 129 -4.90 2.06 -16.69
C ALA A 129 -6.16 1.20 -16.43
N ALA A 130 -7.33 1.67 -16.87
CA ALA A 130 -8.59 0.94 -16.76
C ALA A 130 -8.54 -0.41 -17.51
N ALA A 131 -7.97 -0.44 -18.71
CA ALA A 131 -7.81 -1.65 -19.50
C ALA A 131 -6.88 -2.71 -18.84
N LEU A 132 -5.98 -2.29 -17.95
CA LEU A 132 -5.12 -3.20 -17.19
C LEU A 132 -5.81 -3.78 -15.95
N ALA A 133 -6.94 -3.22 -15.51
CA ALA A 133 -7.66 -3.70 -14.33
C ALA A 133 -8.47 -4.98 -14.62
N ASP A 134 -8.59 -5.84 -13.62
CA ASP A 134 -9.43 -7.03 -13.68
C ASP A 134 -10.87 -6.70 -13.28
N LEU A 135 -11.06 -5.67 -12.44
CA LEU A 135 -12.34 -5.18 -11.97
C LEU A 135 -12.33 -3.65 -11.89
N HIS A 136 -13.44 -3.04 -12.25
CA HIS A 136 -13.72 -1.64 -11.94
C HIS A 136 -14.69 -1.57 -10.76
N ALA A 137 -14.40 -0.72 -9.79
CA ALA A 137 -15.24 -0.55 -8.63
C ALA A 137 -15.44 0.92 -8.29
N VAL A 138 -16.64 1.27 -7.83
CA VAL A 138 -17.04 2.65 -7.55
C VAL A 138 -17.56 2.82 -6.14
N LEU A 139 -17.30 3.99 -5.58
CA LEU A 139 -17.97 4.50 -4.40
C LEU A 139 -19.30 5.13 -4.83
N PRO A 140 -20.45 4.66 -4.32
CA PRO A 140 -21.73 5.22 -4.74
C PRO A 140 -21.88 6.65 -4.23
N MET A 141 -22.03 7.61 -5.16
CA MET A 141 -22.32 9.00 -4.87
C MET A 141 -23.83 9.23 -4.75
N ARG A 142 -24.26 10.00 -3.74
CA ARG A 142 -25.67 10.35 -3.50
C ARG A 142 -25.93 11.85 -3.57
N GLY A 143 -24.89 12.63 -3.79
CA GLY A 143 -24.94 14.08 -3.89
C GLY A 143 -24.62 14.56 -5.31
N LEU A 144 -24.26 15.84 -5.42
CA LEU A 144 -23.94 16.50 -6.68
C LEU A 144 -22.49 16.24 -7.16
N VAL A 145 -21.60 15.83 -6.27
CA VAL A 145 -20.21 15.57 -6.64
C VAL A 145 -20.09 14.23 -7.37
N ALA A 146 -19.31 14.22 -8.44
CA ALA A 146 -19.07 13.01 -9.24
C ALA A 146 -18.00 12.08 -8.64
N SER A 147 -17.11 12.61 -7.76
CA SER A 147 -16.01 11.85 -7.19
C SER A 147 -15.57 12.40 -5.83
N LEU A 148 -14.80 11.61 -5.11
CA LEU A 148 -14.08 12.01 -3.88
C LEU A 148 -12.62 12.34 -4.20
N ASN A 149 -11.98 13.06 -3.28
CA ASN A 149 -10.53 13.15 -3.28
C ASN A 149 -9.90 11.75 -3.30
N VAL A 150 -8.81 11.58 -4.07
CA VAL A 150 -8.18 10.26 -4.30
C VAL A 150 -7.75 9.58 -3.01
N SER A 151 -7.22 10.33 -2.04
CA SER A 151 -6.82 9.76 -0.75
C SER A 151 -8.01 9.35 0.13
N VAL A 152 -9.15 10.06 0.01
CA VAL A 152 -10.39 9.70 0.69
C VAL A 152 -11.00 8.45 0.06
N ALA A 153 -11.07 8.40 -1.27
CA ALA A 153 -11.51 7.21 -1.99
C ALA A 153 -10.65 5.99 -1.61
N ALA A 154 -9.32 6.14 -1.67
CA ALA A 154 -8.39 5.11 -1.28
C ALA A 154 -8.64 4.58 0.14
N ALA A 155 -8.87 5.49 1.12
CA ALA A 155 -9.15 5.09 2.49
C ALA A 155 -10.39 4.22 2.60
N LEU A 156 -11.48 4.56 1.90
CA LEU A 156 -12.72 3.79 1.91
C LEU A 156 -12.54 2.37 1.33
N PHE A 157 -11.85 2.25 0.19
CA PHE A 157 -11.51 0.95 -0.40
C PHE A 157 -10.62 0.12 0.54
N LEU A 158 -9.58 0.73 1.09
CA LEU A 158 -8.63 0.05 1.98
C LEU A 158 -9.29 -0.41 3.28
N TYR A 159 -10.18 0.38 3.87
CA TYR A 159 -10.91 -0.01 5.07
C TYR A 159 -11.96 -1.10 4.78
N GLU A 160 -12.58 -1.11 3.60
CA GLU A 160 -13.43 -2.24 3.20
C GLU A 160 -12.58 -3.51 3.02
N ALA A 161 -11.41 -3.41 2.38
CA ALA A 161 -10.47 -4.53 2.28
C ALA A 161 -10.04 -5.03 3.67
N ALA A 162 -9.72 -4.11 4.58
CA ALA A 162 -9.37 -4.46 5.96
C ALA A 162 -10.52 -5.17 6.69
N ARG A 163 -11.75 -4.67 6.56
CA ARG A 163 -12.94 -5.29 7.16
C ARG A 163 -13.13 -6.75 6.69
N GLN A 164 -13.01 -7.01 5.39
CA GLN A 164 -13.13 -8.36 4.84
C GLN A 164 -11.99 -9.26 5.34
N ARG A 165 -10.74 -8.76 5.34
CA ARG A 165 -9.56 -9.49 5.82
C ARG A 165 -9.61 -9.77 7.31
N GLU A 166 -10.13 -8.85 8.11
CA GLU A 166 -10.34 -9.05 9.54
C GLU A 166 -11.37 -10.14 9.80
N ALA A 167 -12.51 -10.10 9.11
CA ALA A 167 -13.54 -11.13 9.18
C ALA A 167 -13.00 -12.52 8.75
N ALA A 168 -12.04 -12.57 7.83
CA ALA A 168 -11.35 -13.78 7.42
C ALA A 168 -10.18 -14.19 8.35
N GLY A 169 -9.93 -13.46 9.43
CA GLY A 169 -8.85 -13.77 10.39
C GLY A 169 -7.43 -13.50 9.86
N MET A 170 -7.28 -12.72 8.78
CA MET A 170 -5.98 -12.52 8.12
C MET A 170 -5.00 -11.64 8.91
N TYR A 171 -5.46 -10.98 9.97
CA TYR A 171 -4.61 -10.20 10.89
C TYR A 171 -4.18 -10.98 12.15
N THR A 172 -4.63 -12.22 12.32
CA THR A 172 -4.35 -13.03 13.52
C THR A 172 -2.97 -13.69 13.49
N LYS A 173 -2.37 -13.84 12.29
CA LYS A 173 -1.06 -14.46 12.09
C LYS A 173 -0.20 -13.57 11.20
N CYS A 174 1.11 -13.57 11.47
CA CYS A 174 2.07 -12.91 10.58
C CYS A 174 2.05 -13.59 9.21
N ARG A 175 1.89 -12.77 8.18
CA ARG A 175 1.82 -13.23 6.77
C ARG A 175 3.09 -12.94 5.98
N LEU A 176 4.04 -12.22 6.58
CA LEU A 176 5.35 -11.98 5.98
C LEU A 176 6.21 -13.24 6.06
N PRO A 177 7.00 -13.55 5.02
CA PRO A 177 8.04 -14.57 5.11
C PRO A 177 8.97 -14.28 6.30
N PRO A 178 9.42 -15.31 7.05
CA PRO A 178 10.21 -15.12 8.27
C PRO A 178 11.45 -14.24 8.08
N ALA A 179 12.21 -14.44 7.01
CA ALA A 179 13.39 -13.63 6.71
C ALA A 179 13.02 -12.15 6.46
N LEU A 180 11.97 -11.90 5.66
CA LEU A 180 11.50 -10.55 5.38
C LEU A 180 10.99 -9.85 6.65
N TYR A 181 10.31 -10.61 7.53
CA TYR A 181 9.86 -10.09 8.82
C TYR A 181 11.07 -9.68 9.70
N ALA A 182 12.05 -10.57 9.84
CA ALA A 182 13.24 -10.31 10.66
C ALA A 182 14.03 -9.09 10.16
N ASP A 183 14.29 -9.01 8.86
CA ASP A 183 14.99 -7.90 8.24
C ASP A 183 14.23 -6.58 8.41
N THR A 184 12.92 -6.60 8.16
CA THR A 184 12.10 -5.39 8.28
C THR A 184 11.99 -4.94 9.75
N LEU A 185 11.86 -5.88 10.69
CA LEU A 185 11.84 -5.55 12.11
C LEU A 185 13.16 -4.91 12.54
N PHE A 186 14.30 -5.44 12.07
CA PHE A 186 15.61 -4.85 12.32
C PHE A 186 15.71 -3.43 11.76
N GLU A 187 15.26 -3.21 10.51
CA GLU A 187 15.23 -1.89 9.87
C GLU A 187 14.39 -0.87 10.66
N TRP A 188 13.25 -1.30 11.20
CA TRP A 188 12.39 -0.45 12.01
C TRP A 188 12.96 -0.15 13.39
N CYS A 189 13.64 -1.13 13.96
CA CYS A 189 14.25 -1.03 15.26
C CYS A 189 15.53 -0.18 15.27
N TYR A 190 16.37 -0.35 14.26
CA TYR A 190 17.71 0.22 14.17
C TYR A 190 17.99 0.79 12.79
N PRO A 191 17.24 1.85 12.35
CA PRO A 191 17.30 2.34 10.97
C PRO A 191 18.70 2.82 10.54
N GLU A 192 19.47 3.41 11.46
CA GLU A 192 20.83 3.88 11.19
C GLU A 192 21.81 2.71 10.98
N ILE A 193 21.74 1.69 11.84
CA ILE A 193 22.56 0.49 11.71
C ILE A 193 22.20 -0.27 10.43
N ALA A 194 20.90 -0.39 10.14
CA ALA A 194 20.42 -1.00 8.90
C ALA A 194 20.95 -0.26 7.66
N ALA A 195 21.00 1.08 7.69
CA ALA A 195 21.56 1.87 6.60
C ALA A 195 23.08 1.60 6.43
N LEU A 196 23.82 1.48 7.52
CA LEU A 196 25.26 1.13 7.50
C LEU A 196 25.50 -0.28 6.95
N CYS A 197 24.70 -1.26 7.38
CA CYS A 197 24.79 -2.63 6.88
C CYS A 197 24.54 -2.69 5.37
N ARG A 198 23.51 -2.00 4.88
CA ARG A 198 23.21 -1.90 3.44
C ARG A 198 24.35 -1.24 2.66
N ALA A 199 24.91 -0.14 3.18
CA ALA A 199 26.03 0.55 2.51
C ALA A 199 27.29 -0.31 2.42
N ARG A 200 27.47 -1.25 3.36
CA ARG A 200 28.61 -2.18 3.40
C ARG A 200 28.31 -3.56 2.81
N SER A 201 27.09 -3.79 2.31
CA SER A 201 26.63 -5.09 1.79
C SER A 201 26.83 -6.25 2.78
N VAL A 202 26.59 -5.99 4.07
CA VAL A 202 26.66 -7.01 5.13
C VAL A 202 25.27 -7.33 5.69
N ALA A 203 25.09 -8.55 6.18
CA ALA A 203 23.84 -8.98 6.81
C ALA A 203 23.55 -8.18 8.08
N TYR A 204 22.26 -8.07 8.42
CA TYR A 204 21.86 -7.48 9.69
C TYR A 204 22.26 -8.38 10.87
N PRO A 205 22.74 -7.79 11.97
CA PRO A 205 22.95 -8.55 13.20
C PRO A 205 21.63 -9.14 13.71
N PRO A 206 21.67 -10.27 14.44
CA PRO A 206 20.47 -10.80 15.07
C PRO A 206 19.90 -9.80 16.08
N LEU A 207 18.56 -9.70 16.13
CA LEU A 207 17.88 -8.96 17.21
C LEU A 207 18.06 -9.75 18.50
N THR A 208 18.96 -9.32 19.37
CA THR A 208 19.09 -9.86 20.73
C THR A 208 18.05 -9.18 21.61
N SER A 209 17.20 -9.97 22.27
CA SER A 209 16.37 -9.50 23.38
C SER A 209 17.28 -9.32 24.60
N GLU A 210 17.86 -8.12 24.78
CA GLU A 210 18.36 -7.68 26.07
C GLU A 210 17.29 -6.90 26.81
#